data_f69cc28e1e7be81d6b7b0a5b24789730
#
_entry.id   f69cc28e1e7be81d6b7b0a5b24789730
#
_cell.length_a   1.000
_cell.length_b   1.000
_cell.length_c   1.000
_cell.angle_alpha   90.00
_cell.angle_beta   90.00
_cell.angle_gamma   90.00
#
_symmetry.space_group_name_H-M   'P 1'
#
loop_
_entity.id
_entity.type
_entity.pdbx_description
1 polymer ?
#
loop_
_entity_poly.entity_id
_entity_poly.type
_entity_poly.pdbx_seq_one_letter_code
_entity_poly.pdbx_strand_id
1 'polypeptide(L)'
;MVSTMANLTAWDRLTIVRNKNRPTIKDYIPLIFDDYYEMHGDRYYSDDKAITGGVATINGIAVTVIAQVKGRSIEENKESNFSMPHPEGYRKALRLAKQAEKFHRPIICFIDTPGAFCGI
;
A
#
# COMPACT_ATOMS: atom_id res chain seq x y z
N MET A 1 -7.71 10.62 26.00
CA MET A 1 -6.38 10.87 25.34
C MET A 1 -6.51 11.27 23.86
N VAL A 2 -7.37 12.22 23.55
CA VAL A 2 -7.62 12.67 22.16
C VAL A 2 -6.99 14.06 21.90
N SER A 3 -6.42 14.70 22.92
CA SER A 3 -5.98 16.11 22.80
C SER A 3 -4.55 16.34 22.28
N THR A 4 -3.72 15.31 22.14
CA THR A 4 -2.33 15.48 21.75
C THR A 4 -2.11 15.60 20.22
N MET A 5 -3.08 15.21 19.43
CA MET A 5 -2.97 15.29 17.96
C MET A 5 -3.36 16.66 17.38
N ALA A 6 -4.08 17.48 18.14
CA ALA A 6 -4.61 18.75 17.65
C ALA A 6 -3.56 19.86 17.51
N ASN A 7 -2.39 19.74 18.16
CA ASN A 7 -1.37 20.78 18.22
C ASN A 7 -0.06 20.42 17.49
N LEU A 8 -0.06 19.36 16.66
CA LEU A 8 1.14 18.97 15.91
C LEU A 8 1.39 19.93 14.74
N THR A 9 2.61 20.41 14.63
CA THR A 9 3.05 21.16 13.44
C THR A 9 3.17 20.24 12.23
N ALA A 10 3.26 20.81 11.03
CA ALA A 10 3.51 20.03 9.81
C ALA A 10 4.83 19.23 9.91
N TRP A 11 5.85 19.83 10.54
CA TRP A 11 7.15 19.16 10.76
C TRP A 11 7.04 17.98 11.71
N ASP A 12 6.29 18.10 12.79
CA ASP A 12 6.05 17.00 13.73
C ASP A 12 5.39 15.82 13.04
N ARG A 13 4.39 16.08 12.20
CA ARG A 13 3.69 15.08 11.40
C ARG A 13 4.64 14.38 10.43
N LEU A 14 5.49 15.13 9.74
CA LEU A 14 6.48 14.58 8.84
C LEU A 14 7.50 13.68 9.57
N THR A 15 7.92 14.08 10.76
CA THR A 15 8.84 13.31 11.63
C THR A 15 8.19 11.98 12.03
N ILE A 16 6.92 12.00 12.43
CA ILE A 16 6.17 10.78 12.77
C ILE A 16 6.06 9.85 11.56
N VAL A 17 5.70 10.38 10.40
CA VAL A 17 5.57 9.58 9.15
C VAL A 17 6.88 8.92 8.76
N ARG A 18 8.02 9.59 9.00
CA ARG A 18 9.36 9.09 8.68
C ARG A 18 9.97 8.17 9.75
N ASN A 19 9.29 7.97 10.87
CA ASN A 19 9.77 7.10 11.93
C ASN A 19 9.88 5.65 11.44
N LYS A 20 11.06 5.05 11.61
CA LYS A 20 11.34 3.66 11.19
C LYS A 20 10.49 2.62 11.93
N ASN A 21 10.03 2.96 13.13
CA ASN A 21 9.22 2.05 13.95
C ASN A 21 7.71 2.17 13.66
N ARG A 22 7.32 3.07 12.78
CA ARG A 22 5.92 3.21 12.39
C ARG A 22 5.44 1.95 11.66
N PRO A 23 4.27 1.40 12.01
CA PRO A 23 3.72 0.27 11.29
C PRO A 23 3.51 0.59 9.80
N THR A 24 3.75 -0.38 8.95
CA THR A 24 3.55 -0.30 7.50
C THR A 24 2.56 -1.37 7.06
N ILE A 25 2.21 -1.38 5.78
CA ILE A 25 1.28 -2.37 5.23
C ILE A 25 1.75 -3.81 5.49
N LYS A 26 3.05 -4.06 5.53
CA LYS A 26 3.62 -5.39 5.84
C LYS A 26 3.24 -5.87 7.24
N ASP A 27 3.02 -4.94 8.17
CA ASP A 27 2.57 -5.26 9.53
C ASP A 27 1.04 -5.41 9.60
N TYR A 28 0.32 -4.56 8.87
CA TYR A 28 -1.14 -4.54 8.92
C TYR A 28 -1.79 -5.75 8.24
N ILE A 29 -1.25 -6.22 7.13
CA ILE A 29 -1.83 -7.36 6.39
C ILE A 29 -2.03 -8.58 7.29
N PRO A 30 -1.00 -9.11 8.00
CA PRO A 30 -1.18 -10.31 8.82
C PRO A 30 -2.03 -10.08 10.07
N LEU A 31 -2.22 -8.82 10.50
CA LEU A 31 -3.03 -8.48 11.67
C LEU A 31 -4.50 -8.29 11.33
N ILE A 32 -4.82 -7.84 10.13
CA ILE A 32 -6.18 -7.47 9.72
C ILE A 32 -6.85 -8.61 8.95
N PHE A 33 -6.11 -9.28 8.07
CA PHE A 33 -6.66 -10.28 7.17
C PHE A 33 -6.33 -11.71 7.63
N ASP A 34 -7.29 -12.60 7.45
CA ASP A 34 -7.11 -14.03 7.79
C ASP A 34 -6.25 -14.71 6.76
N ASP A 35 -6.50 -14.43 5.48
CA ASP A 35 -5.73 -14.90 4.34
C ASP A 35 -5.41 -13.74 3.41
N TYR A 36 -4.24 -13.78 2.81
CA TYR A 36 -3.83 -12.79 1.81
C TYR A 36 -3.10 -13.49 0.67
N TYR A 37 -3.64 -13.36 -0.53
CA TYR A 37 -3.06 -13.89 -1.75
C TYR A 37 -2.61 -12.75 -2.64
N GLU A 38 -1.30 -12.49 -2.68
CA GLU A 38 -0.73 -11.38 -3.45
C GLU A 38 -0.74 -11.68 -4.95
N MET A 39 -1.14 -10.69 -5.74
CA MET A 39 -1.11 -10.72 -7.20
C MET A 39 -0.08 -9.73 -7.72
N HIS A 40 0.65 -10.11 -8.75
CA HIS A 40 1.75 -9.35 -9.30
C HIS A 40 1.49 -8.90 -10.72
N GLY A 41 2.14 -7.80 -11.11
CA GLY A 41 2.19 -7.31 -12.48
C GLY A 41 0.96 -6.52 -12.94
N ASP A 42 1.21 -5.64 -13.90
CA ASP A 42 0.17 -4.82 -14.55
C ASP A 42 -0.45 -5.51 -15.79
N ARG A 43 0.09 -6.66 -16.18
CA ARG A 43 -0.25 -7.41 -17.40
C ARG A 43 -0.04 -6.63 -18.70
N TYR A 44 0.84 -5.67 -18.66
CA TYR A 44 1.18 -4.85 -19.81
C TYR A 44 2.69 -4.67 -19.98
N TYR A 45 3.38 -4.29 -18.91
CA TYR A 45 4.80 -3.97 -18.96
C TYR A 45 5.59 -4.69 -17.85
N SER A 46 5.27 -4.47 -16.58
CA SER A 46 6.06 -4.98 -15.46
C SER A 46 5.25 -5.06 -14.17
N ASP A 47 5.86 -5.62 -13.15
CA ASP A 47 5.42 -5.47 -11.77
C ASP A 47 6.04 -4.22 -11.13
N ASP A 48 5.40 -3.70 -10.09
CA ASP A 48 5.93 -2.61 -9.27
C ASP A 48 5.79 -2.98 -7.79
N LYS A 49 6.91 -3.11 -7.11
CA LYS A 49 6.97 -3.44 -5.69
C LYS A 49 6.54 -2.29 -4.77
N ALA A 50 6.36 -1.08 -5.30
CA ALA A 50 5.82 0.05 -4.56
C ALA A 50 4.32 -0.10 -4.26
N ILE A 51 3.63 -0.99 -4.98
CA ILE A 51 2.23 -1.35 -4.71
C ILE A 51 2.14 -2.86 -4.51
N THR A 52 1.58 -3.27 -3.40
CA THR A 52 1.12 -4.64 -3.15
C THR A 52 -0.39 -4.69 -3.29
N GLY A 53 -0.90 -5.79 -3.76
CA GLY A 53 -2.33 -5.98 -3.87
C GLY A 53 -2.69 -7.41 -4.17
N GLY A 54 -3.90 -7.77 -3.88
CA GLY A 54 -4.39 -9.11 -4.09
C GLY A 54 -5.77 -9.33 -3.47
N VAL A 55 -6.10 -10.60 -3.32
CA VAL A 55 -7.34 -11.04 -2.69
C VAL A 55 -7.07 -11.44 -1.26
N ALA A 56 -7.93 -11.02 -0.35
CA ALA A 56 -7.83 -11.36 1.07
C ALA A 56 -9.19 -11.73 1.64
N THR A 57 -9.18 -12.27 2.84
CA THR A 57 -10.41 -12.50 3.61
C THR A 57 -10.36 -11.76 4.93
N ILE A 58 -11.47 -11.17 5.30
CA ILE A 58 -11.68 -10.53 6.60
C ILE A 58 -13.04 -10.97 7.14
N ASN A 59 -13.06 -11.61 8.31
CA ASN A 59 -14.29 -12.14 8.91
C ASN A 59 -15.13 -12.99 7.92
N GLY A 60 -14.46 -13.82 7.12
CA GLY A 60 -15.13 -14.67 6.12
C GLY A 60 -15.56 -13.96 4.84
N ILE A 61 -15.32 -12.65 4.70
CA ILE A 61 -15.67 -11.87 3.52
C ILE A 61 -14.45 -11.73 2.64
N ALA A 62 -14.59 -12.10 1.35
CA ALA A 62 -13.55 -11.88 0.35
C ALA A 62 -13.48 -10.40 -0.03
N VAL A 63 -12.27 -9.83 0.02
CA VAL A 63 -11.99 -8.43 -0.32
C VAL A 63 -10.80 -8.34 -1.24
N THR A 64 -10.67 -7.24 -1.95
CA THR A 64 -9.46 -6.88 -2.70
C THR A 64 -8.70 -5.83 -1.93
N VAL A 65 -7.42 -6.08 -1.69
CA VAL A 65 -6.50 -5.15 -1.02
C VAL A 65 -5.62 -4.49 -2.06
N ILE A 66 -5.49 -3.17 -1.97
CA ILE A 66 -4.55 -2.38 -2.78
C ILE A 66 -3.81 -1.46 -1.82
N ALA A 67 -2.49 -1.58 -1.74
CA ALA A 67 -1.72 -0.88 -0.74
C ALA A 67 -0.38 -0.39 -1.26
N GLN A 68 0.03 0.76 -0.79
CA GLN A 68 1.36 1.31 -1.03
C GLN A 68 2.35 0.75 -0.02
N VAL A 69 3.52 0.37 -0.50
CA VAL A 69 4.55 -0.31 0.30
C VAL A 69 5.61 0.69 0.70
N LYS A 70 5.86 0.78 2.00
CA LYS A 70 6.98 1.52 2.58
C LYS A 70 7.97 0.56 3.21
N GLY A 71 9.26 0.73 2.90
CA GLY A 71 10.33 -0.06 3.50
C GLY A 71 10.81 0.53 4.84
N ARG A 72 11.47 -0.30 5.64
CA ARG A 72 12.11 0.11 6.90
C ARG A 72 13.63 0.19 6.80
N SER A 73 14.21 -0.48 5.83
CA SER A 73 15.64 -0.43 5.52
C SER A 73 15.89 0.30 4.22
N ILE A 74 17.15 0.63 3.94
CA ILE A 74 17.54 1.25 2.68
C ILE A 74 17.27 0.29 1.51
N GLU A 75 17.54 -1.00 1.71
CA GLU A 75 17.30 -2.05 0.71
C GLU A 75 15.82 -2.17 0.38
N GLU A 76 14.97 -2.27 1.40
CA GLU A 76 13.51 -2.34 1.22
C GLU A 76 12.95 -1.08 0.55
N ASN A 77 13.45 0.10 0.92
CA ASN A 77 13.06 1.36 0.31
C ASN A 77 13.46 1.42 -1.17
N LYS A 78 14.64 0.91 -1.54
CA LYS A 78 15.05 0.81 -2.95
C LYS A 78 14.14 -0.12 -3.73
N GLU A 79 13.77 -1.28 -3.17
CA GLU A 79 12.85 -2.23 -3.81
C GLU A 79 11.47 -1.64 -4.08
N SER A 80 10.94 -0.88 -3.13
CA SER A 80 9.65 -0.21 -3.24
C SER A 80 9.75 1.18 -3.90
N ASN A 81 10.89 1.51 -4.47
CA ASN A 81 11.17 2.81 -5.07
C ASN A 81 10.80 3.98 -4.14
N PHE A 82 11.18 3.87 -2.85
CA PHE A 82 10.87 4.84 -1.79
C PHE A 82 9.37 5.13 -1.65
N SER A 83 8.54 4.13 -1.85
CA SER A 83 7.07 4.20 -1.83
C SER A 83 6.50 5.14 -2.90
N MET A 84 7.22 5.31 -4.00
CA MET A 84 6.79 6.11 -5.16
C MET A 84 6.44 5.18 -6.32
N PRO A 85 5.15 4.90 -6.56
CA PRO A 85 4.77 3.97 -7.63
C PRO A 85 5.09 4.51 -9.02
N HIS A 86 5.56 3.62 -9.89
CA HIS A 86 5.67 3.82 -11.32
C HIS A 86 4.32 3.67 -12.02
N PRO A 87 4.18 4.04 -13.29
CA PRO A 87 2.94 3.83 -14.04
C PRO A 87 2.40 2.40 -14.00
N GLU A 88 3.27 1.40 -14.04
CA GLU A 88 2.88 -0.02 -13.91
C GLU A 88 2.28 -0.36 -12.55
N GLY A 89 2.67 0.30 -11.49
CA GLY A 89 2.03 0.16 -10.17
C GLY A 89 0.57 0.65 -10.18
N TYR A 90 0.33 1.79 -10.77
CA TYR A 90 -1.04 2.31 -10.93
C TYR A 90 -1.88 1.43 -11.87
N ARG A 91 -1.30 0.91 -12.95
CA ARG A 91 -2.01 -0.05 -13.83
C ARG A 91 -2.34 -1.35 -13.11
N LYS A 92 -1.43 -1.85 -12.27
CA LYS A 92 -1.68 -3.00 -11.40
C LYS A 92 -2.86 -2.74 -10.46
N ALA A 93 -2.88 -1.59 -9.79
CA ALA A 93 -3.98 -1.18 -8.92
C ALA A 93 -5.31 -1.11 -9.69
N LEU A 94 -5.31 -0.50 -10.87
CA LEU A 94 -6.50 -0.44 -11.73
C LEU A 94 -6.98 -1.83 -12.15
N ARG A 95 -6.06 -2.71 -12.51
CA ARG A 95 -6.39 -4.09 -12.88
C ARG A 95 -7.07 -4.83 -11.73
N LEU A 96 -6.53 -4.70 -10.52
CA LEU A 96 -7.11 -5.31 -9.32
C LEU A 96 -8.49 -4.71 -8.98
N ALA A 97 -8.64 -3.40 -9.16
CA ALA A 97 -9.93 -2.73 -8.94
C ALA A 97 -11.00 -3.21 -9.93
N LYS A 98 -10.67 -3.35 -11.21
CA LYS A 98 -11.58 -3.89 -12.23
C LYS A 98 -11.95 -5.35 -11.96
N GLN A 99 -11.01 -6.15 -11.49
CA GLN A 99 -11.28 -7.53 -11.09
C GLN A 99 -12.21 -7.58 -9.87
N ALA A 100 -12.00 -6.71 -8.89
CA ALA A 100 -12.85 -6.62 -7.72
C ALA A 100 -14.29 -6.24 -8.10
N GLU A 101 -14.45 -5.27 -8.99
CA GLU A 101 -15.76 -4.89 -9.55
C GLU A 101 -16.44 -6.08 -10.22
N LYS A 102 -15.73 -6.78 -11.10
CA LYS A 102 -16.26 -7.96 -11.83
C LYS A 102 -16.75 -9.06 -10.88
N PHE A 103 -16.07 -9.31 -9.80
CA PHE A 103 -16.41 -10.36 -8.83
C PHE A 103 -17.11 -9.86 -7.57
N HIS A 104 -17.52 -8.59 -7.56
CA HIS A 104 -18.28 -7.96 -6.46
C HIS A 104 -17.55 -8.04 -5.11
N ARG A 105 -16.21 -7.86 -5.12
CA ARG A 105 -15.44 -7.78 -3.90
C ARG A 105 -15.28 -6.32 -3.46
N PRO A 106 -15.49 -5.99 -2.18
CA PRO A 106 -15.10 -4.70 -1.64
C PRO A 106 -13.60 -4.46 -1.80
N ILE A 107 -13.22 -3.20 -2.02
CA ILE A 107 -11.82 -2.79 -2.16
C ILE A 107 -11.39 -2.05 -0.91
N ILE A 108 -10.28 -2.49 -0.31
CA ILE A 108 -9.66 -1.81 0.83
C ILE A 108 -8.32 -1.24 0.36
N CYS A 109 -8.19 0.08 0.44
CA CYS A 109 -6.99 0.80 0.02
C CYS A 109 -6.21 1.30 1.23
N PHE A 110 -4.90 1.05 1.24
CA PHE A 110 -3.96 1.63 2.20
C PHE A 110 -3.02 2.59 1.47
N ILE A 111 -3.05 3.85 1.86
CA ILE A 111 -2.28 4.91 1.20
C ILE A 111 -1.12 5.34 2.10
N ASP A 112 0.09 5.16 1.62
CA ASP A 112 1.31 5.49 2.35
C ASP A 112 2.45 5.80 1.36
N THR A 113 2.46 7.02 0.83
CA THR A 113 3.43 7.44 -0.18
C THR A 113 3.79 8.92 -0.03
N PRO A 114 5.04 9.31 -0.35
CA PRO A 114 5.38 10.73 -0.52
C PRO A 114 4.87 11.32 -1.84
N GLY A 115 4.58 10.46 -2.82
CA GLY A 115 4.11 10.88 -4.15
C GLY A 115 4.34 9.81 -5.22
N ALA A 116 4.04 10.13 -6.46
CA ALA A 116 4.35 9.30 -7.61
C ALA A 116 5.84 9.40 -7.97
N PHE A 117 6.35 8.37 -8.63
CA PHE A 117 7.71 8.42 -9.19
C PHE A 117 7.81 9.53 -10.24
N CYS A 118 8.81 10.40 -10.07
CA CYS A 118 9.10 11.45 -11.03
C CYS A 118 10.15 10.94 -12.03
N GLY A 119 9.70 10.50 -13.18
CA GLY A 119 10.53 10.02 -14.26
C GLY A 119 10.16 10.67 -15.59
N ILE A 120 10.87 10.27 -16.64
CA ILE A 120 10.57 10.69 -18.01
C ILE A 120 9.38 9.90 -18.53
#